data_f5afb37922280ba24248a0e286fbcaa0
#
_entry.id   f5afb37922280ba24248a0e286fbcaa0
#
_cell.length_a   1.000
_cell.length_b   1.000
_cell.length_c   1.000
_cell.angle_alpha   90.00
_cell.angle_beta   90.00
_cell.angle_gamma   90.00
#
_symmetry.space_group_name_H-M   'P 1'
#
loop_
_entity.id
_entity.type
_entity.pdbx_description
1 polymer ?
#
loop_
_entity_poly.entity_id
_entity_poly.type
_entity_poly.pdbx_seq_one_letter_code
_entity_poly.pdbx_strand_id
1 'polypeptide(L)'
;MKEETPEHSAQLDMFGNPVGETPAADASPPTAASDAASGTSPDSSSNTASGASSAQAGAPPKKRRARDVLAAQPSADIVELASQLPPHVHLGTSTWSFPGWKGIVYGDDYSNSKLSRDGLAAYGAHPLLRTVSIDRSFYAPLTLTDYLRYAQQVPDNFRFIVKAPALVTDATVRAERGEPVSENPCFLNAQLAIDEFVRPCIDGLGKKAGALVFQFSPLPNEMLAQPALFVERLTAFLSALPPLEGDTCYAVEIRDACLLTPRLIRALKATGVRYCVGIHARMPDPSRQAAALAMLDEAPSGPLIVRWSLHGGFKYEQAKAKYEPFDKLVDEDPDTRTALAELAARYAIAGQPVLIAANNKAEGSAPLTCVKLAAEIAAACERLRNAQGENAAQTV
;
A
#
# COMPACT_ATOMS: atom_id res chain seq x y z
N MET A 1 24.67 -28.37 -34.35
CA MET A 1 24.23 -27.05 -33.95
C MET A 1 22.80 -27.18 -33.54
N LYS A 2 22.52 -27.17 -32.24
CA LYS A 2 21.16 -27.12 -31.67
C LYS A 2 20.87 -25.65 -31.39
N GLU A 3 19.86 -25.10 -32.00
CA GLU A 3 19.33 -23.79 -31.71
C GLU A 3 18.66 -23.83 -30.31
N GLU A 4 19.20 -23.07 -29.40
CA GLU A 4 18.57 -22.79 -28.11
C GLU A 4 17.51 -21.69 -28.35
N THR A 5 16.27 -22.02 -28.10
CA THR A 5 15.16 -21.07 -28.02
C THR A 5 15.36 -20.17 -26.80
N PRO A 6 15.19 -18.84 -26.90
CA PRO A 6 15.31 -17.96 -25.74
C PRO A 6 14.13 -18.18 -24.79
N GLU A 7 14.46 -18.50 -23.54
CA GLU A 7 13.51 -18.53 -22.44
C GLU A 7 12.89 -17.13 -22.27
N HIS A 8 11.58 -17.03 -22.34
CA HIS A 8 10.82 -15.85 -21.98
C HIS A 8 11.00 -15.56 -20.48
N SER A 9 11.90 -14.66 -20.14
CA SER A 9 11.97 -14.13 -18.79
C SER A 9 10.78 -13.18 -18.60
N ALA A 10 9.78 -13.62 -17.83
CA ALA A 10 8.65 -12.78 -17.46
C ALA A 10 9.15 -11.50 -16.78
N GLN A 11 8.69 -10.35 -17.24
CA GLN A 11 8.98 -9.06 -16.62
C GLN A 11 8.36 -9.05 -15.21
N LEU A 12 9.20 -8.83 -14.20
CA LEU A 12 8.78 -8.73 -12.83
C LEU A 12 8.59 -7.25 -12.47
N ASP A 13 7.54 -6.96 -11.66
CA ASP A 13 7.39 -5.64 -11.06
C ASP A 13 8.50 -5.37 -10.04
N MET A 14 8.60 -4.15 -9.51
CA MET A 14 9.60 -3.79 -8.50
C MET A 14 9.46 -4.58 -7.18
N PHE A 15 8.49 -5.47 -7.09
CA PHE A 15 8.24 -6.36 -5.95
C PHE A 15 8.52 -7.84 -6.30
N GLY A 16 8.97 -8.12 -7.52
CA GLY A 16 9.27 -9.48 -7.98
C GLY A 16 8.06 -10.27 -8.47
N ASN A 17 6.90 -9.61 -8.73
CA ASN A 17 5.72 -10.26 -9.26
C ASN A 17 5.72 -10.18 -10.80
N PRO A 18 5.27 -11.21 -11.53
CA PRO A 18 5.14 -11.16 -12.99
C PRO A 18 4.16 -10.05 -13.40
N VAL A 19 4.60 -9.20 -14.31
CA VAL A 19 3.75 -8.15 -14.91
C VAL A 19 3.08 -8.77 -16.13
N GLY A 20 1.75 -8.96 -16.09
CA GLY A 20 0.97 -9.26 -17.27
C GLY A 20 0.65 -10.72 -17.53
N GLU A 21 0.01 -11.42 -16.58
CA GLU A 21 -0.91 -12.49 -16.93
C GLU A 21 -2.34 -12.08 -16.59
N THR A 22 -3.03 -11.53 -17.57
CA THR A 22 -4.48 -11.51 -17.59
C THR A 22 -4.95 -12.97 -17.69
N PRO A 23 -5.81 -13.50 -16.80
CA PRO A 23 -6.38 -14.82 -17.02
C PRO A 23 -7.19 -14.78 -18.30
N ALA A 24 -6.82 -15.60 -19.28
CA ALA A 24 -7.59 -15.82 -20.50
C ALA A 24 -9.01 -16.23 -20.12
N ALA A 25 -9.98 -15.44 -20.56
CA ALA A 25 -11.37 -15.80 -20.53
C ALA A 25 -11.56 -17.02 -21.45
N ASP A 26 -11.96 -18.11 -20.86
CA ASP A 26 -12.35 -19.33 -21.56
C ASP A 26 -13.67 -19.04 -22.30
N ALA A 27 -13.59 -18.73 -23.59
CA ALA A 27 -14.70 -18.55 -24.48
C ALA A 27 -14.73 -19.72 -25.44
N SER A 28 -15.49 -20.75 -25.09
CA SER A 28 -15.94 -21.73 -26.06
C SER A 28 -17.29 -21.29 -26.65
N PRO A 29 -17.46 -21.31 -27.97
CA PRO A 29 -18.71 -20.88 -28.60
C PRO A 29 -19.79 -21.94 -28.51
N PRO A 30 -21.09 -21.57 -28.57
CA PRO A 30 -22.20 -22.51 -28.55
C PRO A 30 -22.44 -23.11 -29.93
N THR A 31 -22.42 -24.41 -30.02
CA THR A 31 -22.97 -25.18 -31.17
C THR A 31 -24.44 -25.45 -30.93
N ALA A 32 -25.26 -25.00 -31.88
CA ALA A 32 -26.67 -25.30 -31.99
C ALA A 32 -26.88 -26.57 -32.79
N ALA A 33 -27.86 -27.39 -32.35
CA ALA A 33 -28.79 -28.23 -33.15
C ALA A 33 -29.56 -29.13 -32.19
N SER A 34 -30.80 -28.92 -32.03
CA SER A 34 -32.05 -29.40 -32.68
C SER A 34 -32.41 -30.86 -32.35
N ASP A 35 -33.63 -30.94 -31.89
CA ASP A 35 -34.69 -31.90 -32.12
C ASP A 35 -35.02 -33.01 -31.09
N ALA A 36 -36.19 -32.81 -30.56
CA ALA A 36 -37.41 -33.59 -30.60
C ALA A 36 -37.66 -34.75 -29.62
N ALA A 37 -38.69 -34.55 -28.87
CA ALA A 37 -39.90 -35.34 -28.69
C ALA A 37 -40.01 -36.43 -27.61
N SER A 38 -41.06 -36.24 -26.83
CA SER A 38 -42.02 -37.21 -26.27
C SER A 38 -41.52 -38.16 -25.15
N GLY A 39 -42.15 -38.28 -24.07
CA GLY A 39 -43.49 -38.44 -23.68
C GLY A 39 -43.62 -39.09 -22.31
N THR A 40 -44.67 -38.72 -21.64
CA THR A 40 -45.44 -39.47 -20.66
C THR A 40 -44.92 -39.73 -19.24
N SER A 41 -45.57 -39.03 -18.32
CA SER A 41 -45.91 -39.53 -16.97
C SER A 41 -46.94 -40.66 -17.06
N PRO A 42 -47.33 -41.43 -16.02
CA PRO A 42 -47.79 -40.93 -14.73
C PRO A 42 -47.62 -41.86 -13.48
N ASP A 43 -47.99 -41.25 -12.35
CA ASP A 43 -48.71 -41.80 -11.17
C ASP A 43 -48.02 -42.78 -10.21
N SER A 44 -48.14 -42.60 -8.97
CA SER A 44 -49.03 -42.29 -7.89
C SER A 44 -48.71 -43.08 -6.60
N SER A 45 -49.05 -42.42 -5.52
CA SER A 45 -49.49 -42.93 -4.19
C SER A 45 -48.44 -43.58 -3.27
N SER A 46 -48.35 -43.19 -2.08
CA SER A 46 -49.15 -42.87 -0.92
C SER A 46 -48.57 -43.51 0.37
N ASN A 47 -48.55 -42.73 1.45
CA ASN A 47 -48.77 -43.09 2.87
C ASN A 47 -47.71 -43.96 3.59
N THR A 48 -47.29 -43.68 4.78
CA THR A 48 -47.97 -43.24 6.04
C THR A 48 -46.95 -42.98 7.16
N ALA A 49 -47.37 -42.20 8.09
CA ALA A 49 -46.71 -41.74 9.30
C ALA A 49 -46.17 -42.82 10.23
N SER A 50 -45.13 -42.46 10.98
CA SER A 50 -45.15 -42.56 12.47
C SER A 50 -43.91 -41.94 13.09
N GLY A 51 -44.11 -41.17 14.15
CA GLY A 51 -43.12 -40.38 14.84
C GLY A 51 -42.17 -41.19 15.70
N ALA A 52 -41.10 -40.53 16.02
CA ALA A 52 -40.45 -40.55 17.35
C ALA A 52 -39.37 -39.47 17.43
N SER A 53 -39.51 -38.70 18.48
CA SER A 53 -38.52 -37.78 19.06
C SER A 53 -37.14 -38.42 19.16
N SER A 54 -36.08 -37.65 18.78
CA SER A 54 -34.85 -37.66 19.59
C SER A 54 -33.77 -36.72 19.01
N ALA A 55 -33.19 -35.97 19.90
CA ALA A 55 -31.82 -35.46 19.92
C ALA A 55 -31.31 -34.64 18.71
N GLN A 56 -31.22 -33.34 18.95
CA GLN A 56 -30.34 -32.42 18.21
C GLN A 56 -28.89 -32.92 18.30
N ALA A 57 -28.47 -33.66 17.31
CA ALA A 57 -27.05 -33.86 17.01
C ALA A 57 -26.53 -32.57 16.42
N GLY A 58 -25.58 -31.91 17.08
CA GLY A 58 -24.89 -30.72 16.63
C GLY A 58 -24.37 -30.91 15.20
N ALA A 59 -24.66 -29.96 14.33
CA ALA A 59 -24.14 -29.97 12.98
C ALA A 59 -22.61 -30.11 13.03
N PRO A 60 -22.00 -30.99 12.21
CA PRO A 60 -20.55 -31.11 12.15
C PRO A 60 -19.95 -29.76 11.79
N PRO A 61 -18.78 -29.38 12.37
CA PRO A 61 -18.12 -28.12 12.05
C PRO A 61 -17.91 -28.05 10.52
N LYS A 62 -18.43 -27.01 9.89
CA LYS A 62 -18.25 -26.77 8.45
C LYS A 62 -16.76 -26.90 8.17
N LYS A 63 -16.33 -27.90 7.40
CA LYS A 63 -14.96 -28.03 6.91
C LYS A 63 -14.56 -26.69 6.32
N ARG A 64 -13.58 -26.01 6.95
CA ARG A 64 -12.99 -24.78 6.44
C ARG A 64 -12.66 -25.00 4.96
N ARG A 65 -13.20 -24.19 4.10
CA ARG A 65 -12.88 -24.25 2.67
C ARG A 65 -11.37 -24.10 2.55
N ALA A 66 -10.71 -24.94 1.74
CA ALA A 66 -9.29 -24.97 1.45
C ALA A 66 -8.75 -23.65 0.79
N ARG A 67 -9.50 -22.55 0.90
CA ARG A 67 -9.25 -21.24 0.28
C ARG A 67 -8.75 -20.16 1.22
N ASP A 68 -8.92 -20.26 2.53
CA ASP A 68 -8.61 -19.19 3.44
C ASP A 68 -7.11 -19.17 3.78
N VAL A 69 -6.48 -17.99 3.66
CA VAL A 69 -5.14 -17.75 4.18
C VAL A 69 -5.26 -17.53 5.69
N LEU A 70 -4.49 -18.28 6.47
CA LEU A 70 -4.48 -18.17 7.93
C LEU A 70 -3.51 -17.05 8.35
N ALA A 71 -3.94 -16.22 9.30
CA ALA A 71 -3.04 -15.28 9.96
C ALA A 71 -2.11 -16.01 10.93
N ALA A 72 -0.88 -15.53 11.09
CA ALA A 72 0.00 -15.93 12.17
C ALA A 72 -0.59 -15.51 13.52
N GLN A 73 -0.27 -16.25 14.57
CA GLN A 73 -0.63 -15.84 15.93
C GLN A 73 0.42 -14.83 16.43
N PRO A 74 0.06 -13.57 16.72
CA PRO A 74 1.00 -12.59 17.22
C PRO A 74 1.44 -12.97 18.65
N SER A 75 2.70 -12.67 19.01
CA SER A 75 3.16 -12.80 20.39
C SER A 75 2.46 -11.78 21.29
N ALA A 76 2.46 -12.05 22.61
CA ALA A 76 1.91 -11.13 23.61
C ALA A 76 2.58 -9.73 23.51
N ASP A 77 3.89 -9.69 23.31
CA ASP A 77 4.66 -8.46 23.17
C ASP A 77 4.21 -7.61 21.98
N ILE A 78 3.88 -8.24 20.85
CA ILE A 78 3.36 -7.53 19.66
C ILE A 78 1.97 -6.94 19.94
N VAL A 79 1.12 -7.68 20.65
CA VAL A 79 -0.22 -7.20 21.03
C VAL A 79 -0.12 -6.04 22.00
N GLU A 80 0.75 -6.14 23.00
CA GLU A 80 1.01 -5.06 23.95
C GLU A 80 1.56 -3.81 23.25
N LEU A 81 2.58 -3.96 22.42
CA LEU A 81 3.16 -2.88 21.64
C LEU A 81 2.11 -2.17 20.76
N ALA A 82 1.21 -2.95 20.14
CA ALA A 82 0.13 -2.38 19.34
C ALA A 82 -0.85 -1.53 20.17
N SER A 83 -1.04 -1.85 21.45
CA SER A 83 -1.88 -1.08 22.38
C SER A 83 -1.23 0.23 22.84
N GLN A 84 0.10 0.32 22.83
CA GLN A 84 0.86 1.52 23.20
C GLN A 84 0.86 2.59 22.09
N LEU A 85 0.62 2.19 20.85
CA LEU A 85 0.57 3.14 19.73
C LEU A 85 -0.73 3.93 19.71
N PRO A 86 -0.68 5.24 19.45
CA PRO A 86 -1.87 6.04 19.19
C PRO A 86 -2.74 5.42 18.09
N PRO A 87 -4.08 5.45 18.19
CA PRO A 87 -4.97 4.74 17.29
C PRO A 87 -4.91 5.25 15.83
N HIS A 88 -4.48 6.48 15.63
CA HIS A 88 -4.30 7.12 14.32
C HIS A 88 -2.88 6.94 13.73
N VAL A 89 -2.02 6.13 14.37
CA VAL A 89 -0.77 5.66 13.79
C VAL A 89 -1.00 4.35 13.05
N HIS A 90 -0.80 4.38 11.73
CA HIS A 90 -0.99 3.27 10.82
C HIS A 90 0.35 2.86 10.23
N LEU A 91 0.93 1.79 10.75
CA LEU A 91 2.13 1.18 10.22
C LEU A 91 1.76 0.03 9.29
N GLY A 92 2.57 -0.21 8.29
CA GLY A 92 2.37 -1.32 7.36
C GLY A 92 3.42 -1.40 6.27
N THR A 93 3.11 -2.10 5.22
CA THR A 93 4.07 -2.52 4.21
C THR A 93 3.65 -2.07 2.80
N SER A 94 4.58 -2.09 1.86
CA SER A 94 4.32 -1.72 0.46
C SER A 94 3.51 -2.76 -0.34
N THR A 95 3.29 -3.93 0.22
CA THR A 95 2.39 -4.97 -0.28
C THR A 95 2.10 -5.96 0.85
N TRP A 96 1.10 -6.84 0.65
CA TRP A 96 0.76 -7.91 1.61
C TRP A 96 1.14 -9.30 1.12
N SER A 97 1.71 -9.49 -0.06
CA SER A 97 1.80 -10.79 -0.72
C SER A 97 3.20 -11.41 -0.75
N PHE A 98 3.90 -11.44 0.39
CA PHE A 98 5.21 -12.10 0.48
C PHE A 98 5.16 -13.46 1.18
N PRO A 99 5.54 -14.57 0.49
CA PRO A 99 5.62 -15.91 1.08
C PRO A 99 6.55 -16.02 2.28
N GLY A 100 7.67 -15.28 2.28
CA GLY A 100 8.65 -15.30 3.37
C GLY A 100 8.15 -14.78 4.73
N TRP A 101 6.91 -14.27 4.82
CA TRP A 101 6.32 -13.80 6.06
C TRP A 101 5.56 -14.88 6.85
N LYS A 102 5.84 -16.16 6.56
CA LYS A 102 5.34 -17.28 7.39
C LYS A 102 5.81 -17.13 8.83
N GLY A 103 4.88 -17.34 9.76
CA GLY A 103 5.13 -17.20 11.21
C GLY A 103 5.16 -15.73 11.69
N ILE A 104 5.28 -14.75 10.77
CA ILE A 104 5.27 -13.31 11.08
C ILE A 104 3.87 -12.73 10.83
N VAL A 105 3.35 -12.91 9.61
CA VAL A 105 2.04 -12.43 9.17
C VAL A 105 1.11 -13.58 8.84
N TYR A 106 1.61 -14.65 8.23
CA TYR A 106 0.84 -15.80 7.76
C TYR A 106 1.15 -17.05 8.59
N GLY A 107 0.10 -17.81 8.92
CA GLY A 107 0.23 -19.01 9.76
C GLY A 107 0.80 -20.22 9.05
N ASP A 108 0.88 -20.21 7.71
CA ASP A 108 1.39 -21.33 6.91
C ASP A 108 2.07 -20.86 5.64
N ASP A 109 2.63 -21.79 4.85
CA ASP A 109 3.25 -21.54 3.56
C ASP A 109 2.18 -21.31 2.47
N TYR A 110 2.30 -20.20 1.77
CA TYR A 110 1.42 -19.84 0.68
C TYR A 110 2.22 -19.31 -0.50
N SER A 111 1.76 -19.59 -1.72
CA SER A 111 2.34 -18.98 -2.92
C SER A 111 2.01 -17.48 -2.97
N ASN A 112 2.87 -16.70 -3.63
CA ASN A 112 2.64 -15.28 -3.85
C ASN A 112 1.27 -15.01 -4.52
N SER A 113 0.90 -15.77 -5.56
CA SER A 113 -0.40 -15.64 -6.23
C SER A 113 -1.58 -15.86 -5.29
N LYS A 114 -1.49 -16.81 -4.35
CA LYS A 114 -2.53 -17.03 -3.34
C LYS A 114 -2.59 -15.87 -2.36
N LEU A 115 -1.46 -15.40 -1.86
CA LEU A 115 -1.39 -14.28 -0.92
C LEU A 115 -1.91 -12.98 -1.57
N SER A 116 -1.53 -12.70 -2.81
CA SER A 116 -2.01 -11.53 -3.55
C SER A 116 -3.53 -11.49 -3.68
N ARG A 117 -4.16 -12.65 -3.88
CA ARG A 117 -5.61 -12.77 -4.06
C ARG A 117 -6.38 -12.84 -2.75
N ASP A 118 -5.89 -13.62 -1.78
CA ASP A 118 -6.65 -14.05 -0.61
C ASP A 118 -5.97 -13.67 0.73
N GLY A 119 -4.75 -13.07 0.71
CA GLY A 119 -3.93 -12.85 1.91
C GLY A 119 -4.26 -11.57 2.69
N LEU A 120 -4.97 -10.62 2.10
CA LEU A 120 -5.18 -9.30 2.70
C LEU A 120 -5.96 -9.38 4.02
N ALA A 121 -6.92 -10.29 4.16
CA ALA A 121 -7.67 -10.48 5.40
C ALA A 121 -6.77 -10.97 6.55
N ALA A 122 -5.86 -11.91 6.26
CA ALA A 122 -4.88 -12.39 7.25
C ALA A 122 -3.86 -11.29 7.61
N TYR A 123 -3.43 -10.50 6.63
CA TYR A 123 -2.57 -9.34 6.85
C TYR A 123 -3.24 -8.29 7.75
N GLY A 124 -4.49 -7.93 7.47
CA GLY A 124 -5.26 -6.95 8.25
C GLY A 124 -5.65 -7.44 9.66
N ALA A 125 -5.50 -8.74 9.95
CA ALA A 125 -5.67 -9.29 11.29
C ALA A 125 -4.44 -9.07 12.20
N HIS A 126 -3.29 -8.66 11.65
CA HIS A 126 -2.09 -8.39 12.43
C HIS A 126 -2.25 -7.08 13.23
N PRO A 127 -2.02 -7.07 14.56
CA PRO A 127 -2.38 -5.93 15.43
C PRO A 127 -1.61 -4.64 15.11
N LEU A 128 -0.39 -4.72 14.60
CA LEU A 128 0.45 -3.56 14.23
C LEU A 128 0.27 -3.11 12.78
N LEU A 129 -0.15 -4.01 11.86
CA LEU A 129 -0.22 -3.69 10.44
C LEU A 129 -1.59 -3.11 10.10
N ARG A 130 -1.73 -1.79 10.26
CA ARG A 130 -2.98 -1.03 10.11
C ARG A 130 -3.06 -0.25 8.78
N THR A 131 -2.03 -0.37 7.94
CA THR A 131 -2.01 0.17 6.57
C THR A 131 -1.30 -0.79 5.62
N VAL A 132 -1.53 -0.59 4.33
CA VAL A 132 -0.74 -1.20 3.26
C VAL A 132 -0.77 -0.28 2.05
N SER A 133 0.33 -0.26 1.28
CA SER A 133 0.34 0.44 0.00
C SER A 133 -0.23 -0.46 -1.10
N ILE A 134 -1.16 0.07 -1.88
CA ILE A 134 -1.64 -0.54 -3.12
C ILE A 134 -0.78 0.03 -4.25
N ASP A 135 0.31 -0.66 -4.57
CA ASP A 135 1.26 -0.22 -5.59
C ASP A 135 0.96 -0.80 -6.98
N ARG A 136 0.13 -1.86 -7.08
CA ARG A 136 -0.26 -2.44 -8.38
C ARG A 136 -1.06 -1.46 -9.25
N SER A 137 -1.76 -0.51 -8.65
CA SER A 137 -2.46 0.57 -9.36
C SER A 137 -1.53 1.47 -10.18
N PHE A 138 -0.24 1.45 -9.88
CA PHE A 138 0.77 2.17 -10.67
C PHE A 138 0.93 1.60 -12.08
N TYR A 139 0.85 0.28 -12.23
CA TYR A 139 1.04 -0.41 -13.52
C TYR A 139 -0.22 -0.40 -14.37
N ALA A 140 -1.39 -0.50 -13.75
CA ALA A 140 -2.67 -0.40 -14.41
C ALA A 140 -3.73 0.16 -13.45
N PRO A 141 -4.63 1.04 -13.90
CA PRO A 141 -5.75 1.49 -13.10
C PRO A 141 -6.56 0.33 -12.53
N LEU A 142 -7.00 0.45 -11.29
CA LEU A 142 -7.85 -0.55 -10.63
C LEU A 142 -9.31 -0.14 -10.75
N THR A 143 -10.17 -1.14 -10.87
CA THR A 143 -11.61 -0.92 -10.94
C THR A 143 -12.20 -0.60 -9.56
N LEU A 144 -13.37 0.01 -9.54
CA LEU A 144 -14.20 0.18 -8.33
C LEU A 144 -14.38 -1.16 -7.59
N THR A 145 -14.63 -2.25 -8.32
CA THR A 145 -14.81 -3.59 -7.74
C THR A 145 -13.56 -4.11 -7.04
N ASP A 146 -12.37 -3.82 -7.57
CA ASP A 146 -11.11 -4.18 -6.92
C ASP A 146 -10.96 -3.47 -5.57
N TYR A 147 -11.23 -2.16 -5.52
CA TYR A 147 -11.15 -1.38 -4.31
C TYR A 147 -12.21 -1.80 -3.28
N LEU A 148 -13.45 -2.05 -3.68
CA LEU A 148 -14.50 -2.58 -2.81
C LEU A 148 -14.08 -3.92 -2.19
N ARG A 149 -13.49 -4.83 -3.00
CA ARG A 149 -13.00 -6.12 -2.50
C ARG A 149 -11.87 -5.95 -1.48
N TYR A 150 -10.97 -4.98 -1.64
CA TYR A 150 -9.94 -4.69 -0.64
C TYR A 150 -10.54 -4.12 0.63
N ALA A 151 -11.45 -3.15 0.52
CA ALA A 151 -12.11 -2.56 1.68
C ALA A 151 -12.84 -3.59 2.54
N GLN A 152 -13.46 -4.59 1.94
CA GLN A 152 -14.20 -5.65 2.65
C GLN A 152 -13.32 -6.64 3.41
N GLN A 153 -12.01 -6.72 3.10
CA GLN A 153 -11.10 -7.68 3.70
C GLN A 153 -10.39 -7.18 4.96
N VAL A 154 -10.46 -5.91 5.26
CA VAL A 154 -9.70 -5.29 6.36
C VAL A 154 -10.63 -4.63 7.38
N PRO A 155 -10.21 -4.47 8.65
CA PRO A 155 -11.02 -3.85 9.69
C PRO A 155 -11.27 -2.34 9.41
N ASP A 156 -12.22 -1.74 10.16
CA ASP A 156 -12.65 -0.35 9.90
C ASP A 156 -11.59 0.70 10.21
N ASN A 157 -10.68 0.41 11.12
CA ASN A 157 -9.55 1.28 11.45
C ASN A 157 -8.37 1.15 10.48
N PHE A 158 -8.46 0.32 9.46
CA PHE A 158 -7.42 0.14 8.45
C PHE A 158 -7.45 1.29 7.44
N ARG A 159 -6.27 1.72 6.97
CA ARG A 159 -6.13 2.77 5.96
C ARG A 159 -5.22 2.30 4.83
N PHE A 160 -5.60 2.60 3.59
CA PHE A 160 -4.79 2.29 2.43
C PHE A 160 -3.98 3.51 1.99
N ILE A 161 -2.73 3.29 1.64
CA ILE A 161 -1.94 4.22 0.81
C ILE A 161 -2.08 3.71 -0.63
N VAL A 162 -2.57 4.53 -1.54
CA VAL A 162 -2.82 4.09 -2.92
C VAL A 162 -1.95 4.89 -3.87
N LYS A 163 -1.11 4.19 -4.63
CA LYS A 163 -0.23 4.82 -5.60
C LYS A 163 -0.97 5.12 -6.90
N ALA A 164 -0.86 6.35 -7.38
CA ALA A 164 -1.46 6.76 -8.66
C ALA A 164 -0.83 6.03 -9.85
N PRO A 165 -1.60 5.78 -10.93
CA PRO A 165 -1.09 5.13 -12.13
C PRO A 165 0.05 5.88 -12.81
N ALA A 166 1.05 5.15 -13.32
CA ALA A 166 2.13 5.70 -14.15
C ALA A 166 1.60 6.46 -15.35
N LEU A 167 0.42 6.11 -15.81
CA LEU A 167 -0.31 6.79 -16.88
C LEU A 167 -0.36 8.31 -16.68
N VAL A 168 -0.48 8.79 -15.43
CA VAL A 168 -0.55 10.24 -15.13
C VAL A 168 0.66 10.76 -14.37
N THR A 169 1.51 9.90 -13.82
CA THR A 169 2.66 10.30 -12.99
C THR A 169 4.02 10.05 -13.63
N ASP A 170 4.11 9.28 -14.69
CA ASP A 170 5.36 9.08 -15.44
C ASP A 170 5.42 10.05 -16.62
N ALA A 171 6.50 10.85 -16.71
CA ALA A 171 6.69 11.83 -17.79
C ALA A 171 6.98 11.16 -19.15
N THR A 172 7.39 9.88 -19.13
CA THR A 172 7.73 9.12 -20.32
C THR A 172 6.99 7.80 -20.37
N VAL A 173 6.60 7.38 -21.55
CA VAL A 173 6.20 6.00 -21.81
C VAL A 173 7.45 5.14 -21.76
N ARG A 174 7.40 4.01 -21.05
CA ARG A 174 8.54 3.09 -20.89
C ARG A 174 8.32 1.81 -21.68
N ALA A 175 9.40 1.30 -22.28
CA ALA A 175 9.43 -0.06 -22.82
C ALA A 175 9.35 -1.11 -21.71
N GLU A 176 9.17 -2.37 -22.08
CA GLU A 176 9.11 -3.52 -21.15
C GLU A 176 10.32 -3.61 -20.19
N ARG A 177 11.49 -3.17 -20.62
CA ARG A 177 12.72 -3.16 -19.80
C ARG A 177 12.91 -1.88 -19.01
N GLY A 178 11.94 -0.96 -19.05
CA GLY A 178 11.95 0.28 -18.29
C GLY A 178 12.66 1.47 -18.96
N GLU A 179 13.22 1.29 -20.17
CA GLU A 179 13.81 2.42 -20.90
C GLU A 179 12.72 3.40 -21.38
N PRO A 180 12.95 4.71 -21.33
CA PRO A 180 12.05 5.70 -21.89
C PRO A 180 12.00 5.57 -23.41
N VAL A 181 10.79 5.52 -23.99
CA VAL A 181 10.55 5.39 -25.43
C VAL A 181 10.09 6.70 -26.04
N SER A 182 9.17 7.39 -25.37
CA SER A 182 8.56 8.63 -25.84
C SER A 182 8.05 9.45 -24.67
N GLU A 183 7.70 10.70 -24.94
CA GLU A 183 6.94 11.50 -23.98
C GLU A 183 5.57 10.87 -23.73
N ASN A 184 5.09 10.99 -22.48
CA ASN A 184 3.76 10.54 -22.11
C ASN A 184 2.73 11.67 -22.30
N PRO A 185 1.82 11.58 -23.27
CA PRO A 185 0.83 12.63 -23.52
C PRO A 185 -0.21 12.75 -22.38
N CYS A 186 -0.31 11.75 -21.53
CA CYS A 186 -1.22 11.72 -20.39
C CYS A 186 -0.59 12.26 -19.10
N PHE A 187 0.69 12.65 -19.14
CA PHE A 187 1.40 13.14 -17.95
C PHE A 187 0.75 14.40 -17.38
N LEU A 188 0.40 14.36 -16.09
CA LEU A 188 -0.33 15.42 -15.38
C LEU A 188 -1.70 15.73 -15.99
N ASN A 189 -2.38 14.76 -16.58
CA ASN A 189 -3.76 14.90 -17.03
C ASN A 189 -4.72 14.70 -15.83
N ALA A 190 -5.29 15.80 -15.35
CA ALA A 190 -6.15 15.78 -14.16
C ALA A 190 -7.47 15.03 -14.40
N GLN A 191 -8.11 15.20 -15.57
CA GLN A 191 -9.37 14.51 -15.86
C GLN A 191 -9.17 13.00 -15.88
N LEU A 192 -8.09 12.53 -16.52
CA LEU A 192 -7.74 11.12 -16.57
C LEU A 192 -7.41 10.57 -15.16
N ALA A 193 -6.68 11.34 -14.33
CA ALA A 193 -6.42 10.97 -12.94
C ALA A 193 -7.71 10.85 -12.12
N ILE A 194 -8.68 11.73 -12.36
CA ILE A 194 -9.97 11.69 -11.67
C ILE A 194 -10.77 10.45 -12.08
N ASP A 195 -10.89 10.19 -13.37
CA ASP A 195 -11.76 9.15 -13.89
C ASP A 195 -11.18 7.73 -13.66
N GLU A 196 -9.85 7.56 -13.89
CA GLU A 196 -9.19 6.25 -13.83
C GLU A 196 -8.60 5.91 -12.45
N PHE A 197 -8.50 6.89 -11.54
CA PHE A 197 -7.85 6.65 -10.24
C PHE A 197 -8.65 7.21 -9.06
N VAL A 198 -8.91 8.53 -9.01
CA VAL A 198 -9.45 9.16 -7.79
C VAL A 198 -10.85 8.65 -7.49
N ARG A 199 -11.78 8.73 -8.44
CA ARG A 199 -13.18 8.29 -8.24
C ARG A 199 -13.26 6.80 -7.91
N PRO A 200 -12.71 5.85 -8.72
CA PRO A 200 -12.78 4.43 -8.38
C PRO A 200 -12.19 4.11 -7.01
N CYS A 201 -11.08 4.79 -6.64
CA CYS A 201 -10.42 4.60 -5.36
C CYS A 201 -11.31 5.06 -4.18
N ILE A 202 -11.84 6.29 -4.24
CA ILE A 202 -12.63 6.87 -3.16
C ILE A 202 -13.97 6.14 -3.03
N ASP A 203 -14.66 5.89 -4.14
CA ASP A 203 -15.96 5.20 -4.14
C ASP A 203 -15.83 3.75 -3.65
N GLY A 204 -14.69 3.09 -3.92
CA GLY A 204 -14.45 1.70 -3.54
C GLY A 204 -13.90 1.52 -2.12
N LEU A 205 -12.95 2.35 -1.68
CA LEU A 205 -12.35 2.26 -0.36
C LEU A 205 -13.13 3.03 0.71
N GLY A 206 -13.86 4.07 0.33
CA GLY A 206 -14.56 4.94 1.25
C GLY A 206 -13.62 5.48 2.34
N LYS A 207 -14.05 5.41 3.59
CA LYS A 207 -13.26 5.86 4.77
C LYS A 207 -11.94 5.12 4.97
N LYS A 208 -11.69 4.01 4.25
CA LYS A 208 -10.43 3.26 4.31
C LYS A 208 -9.37 3.78 3.34
N ALA A 209 -9.71 4.73 2.45
CA ALA A 209 -8.73 5.51 1.71
C ALA A 209 -7.98 6.44 2.68
N GLY A 210 -6.68 6.24 2.87
CA GLY A 210 -5.87 7.08 3.75
C GLY A 210 -5.11 8.15 2.96
N ALA A 211 -4.33 7.74 1.96
CA ALA A 211 -3.58 8.66 1.11
C ALA A 211 -3.57 8.20 -0.35
N LEU A 212 -3.87 9.13 -1.27
CA LEU A 212 -3.71 8.94 -2.70
C LEU A 212 -2.38 9.59 -3.12
N VAL A 213 -1.37 8.76 -3.43
CA VAL A 213 0.01 9.21 -3.62
C VAL A 213 0.34 9.31 -5.10
N PHE A 214 0.57 10.52 -5.58
CA PHE A 214 1.15 10.81 -6.88
C PHE A 214 2.68 10.72 -6.76
N GLN A 215 3.21 9.52 -7.00
CA GLN A 215 4.65 9.30 -7.02
C GLN A 215 5.19 9.55 -8.42
N PHE A 216 6.04 10.55 -8.55
CA PHE A 216 6.75 10.85 -9.79
C PHE A 216 8.02 10.01 -9.89
N SER A 217 8.16 9.23 -10.97
CA SER A 217 9.43 8.58 -11.34
C SER A 217 10.48 9.64 -11.66
N PRO A 218 11.78 9.28 -11.67
CA PRO A 218 12.81 10.24 -12.10
C PRO A 218 12.44 10.93 -13.41
N LEU A 219 12.44 12.26 -13.37
CA LEU A 219 12.04 13.08 -14.53
C LEU A 219 13.16 13.16 -15.57
N PRO A 220 12.82 13.38 -16.86
CA PRO A 220 13.79 13.70 -17.91
C PRO A 220 14.62 14.93 -17.55
N ASN A 221 15.88 14.96 -18.01
CA ASN A 221 16.80 16.04 -17.73
C ASN A 221 16.30 17.41 -18.22
N GLU A 222 15.57 17.44 -19.32
CA GLU A 222 14.95 18.65 -19.90
C GLU A 222 13.93 19.25 -18.94
N MET A 223 13.16 18.42 -18.24
CA MET A 223 12.21 18.87 -17.21
C MET A 223 12.92 19.29 -15.93
N LEU A 224 13.98 18.57 -15.52
CA LEU A 224 14.80 18.94 -14.38
C LEU A 224 15.58 20.24 -14.59
N ALA A 225 15.92 20.59 -15.84
CA ALA A 225 16.50 21.88 -16.18
C ALA A 225 15.51 23.05 -16.03
N GLN A 226 14.21 22.78 -15.98
CA GLN A 226 13.15 23.77 -15.83
C GLN A 226 12.21 23.44 -14.65
N PRO A 227 12.73 23.34 -13.40
CA PRO A 227 11.95 22.88 -12.27
C PRO A 227 10.77 23.81 -11.93
N ALA A 228 10.88 25.10 -12.29
CA ALA A 228 9.80 26.06 -12.08
C ALA A 228 8.58 25.73 -12.94
N LEU A 229 8.78 25.37 -14.19
CA LEU A 229 7.72 24.99 -15.12
C LEU A 229 7.06 23.66 -14.70
N PHE A 230 7.86 22.70 -14.26
CA PHE A 230 7.30 21.45 -13.70
C PHE A 230 6.40 21.74 -12.50
N VAL A 231 6.84 22.56 -11.53
CA VAL A 231 6.05 22.90 -10.35
C VAL A 231 4.78 23.66 -10.71
N GLU A 232 4.82 24.54 -11.72
CA GLU A 232 3.63 25.24 -12.22
C GLU A 232 2.60 24.26 -12.81
N ARG A 233 3.03 23.36 -13.69
CA ARG A 233 2.18 22.29 -14.27
C ARG A 233 1.62 21.37 -13.19
N LEU A 234 2.45 20.98 -12.22
CA LEU A 234 2.02 20.18 -11.09
C LEU A 234 0.96 20.91 -10.25
N THR A 235 1.15 22.21 -10.00
CA THR A 235 0.17 23.02 -9.25
C THR A 235 -1.18 23.05 -9.98
N ALA A 236 -1.18 23.29 -11.29
CA ALA A 236 -2.40 23.28 -12.11
C ALA A 236 -3.10 21.91 -12.05
N PHE A 237 -2.33 20.83 -12.18
CA PHE A 237 -2.84 19.45 -12.05
C PHE A 237 -3.50 19.21 -10.70
N LEU A 238 -2.78 19.50 -9.58
CA LEU A 238 -3.29 19.27 -8.23
C LEU A 238 -4.52 20.13 -7.90
N SER A 239 -4.55 21.40 -8.39
CA SER A 239 -5.70 22.28 -8.19
C SER A 239 -6.96 21.85 -8.94
N ALA A 240 -6.83 21.03 -9.97
CA ALA A 240 -7.95 20.51 -10.73
C ALA A 240 -8.54 19.22 -10.14
N LEU A 241 -7.89 18.61 -9.13
CA LEU A 241 -8.40 17.42 -8.47
C LEU A 241 -9.59 17.77 -7.54
N PRO A 242 -10.59 16.88 -7.39
CA PRO A 242 -11.71 17.12 -6.50
C PRO A 242 -11.25 17.14 -5.04
N PRO A 243 -11.94 17.86 -4.15
CA PRO A 243 -11.68 17.81 -2.73
C PRO A 243 -11.93 16.40 -2.18
N LEU A 244 -11.14 16.00 -1.18
CA LEU A 244 -11.32 14.74 -0.44
C LEU A 244 -11.98 15.00 0.90
N GLU A 245 -12.72 14.01 1.39
CA GLU A 245 -13.44 14.11 2.66
C GLU A 245 -12.68 13.43 3.80
N GLY A 246 -12.91 13.88 5.04
CA GLY A 246 -12.39 13.30 6.26
C GLY A 246 -10.85 13.38 6.35
N ASP A 247 -10.22 12.28 6.76
CA ASP A 247 -8.76 12.18 6.94
C ASP A 247 -8.03 11.73 5.66
N THR A 248 -8.73 11.54 4.56
CA THR A 248 -8.14 11.17 3.27
C THR A 248 -7.41 12.36 2.67
N CYS A 249 -6.20 12.16 2.14
CA CYS A 249 -5.44 13.25 1.53
C CYS A 249 -4.80 12.83 0.21
N TYR A 250 -4.52 13.83 -0.62
CA TYR A 250 -3.54 13.70 -1.70
C TYR A 250 -2.15 13.89 -1.14
N ALA A 251 -1.19 13.14 -1.68
CA ALA A 251 0.22 13.33 -1.38
C ALA A 251 1.07 13.24 -2.64
N VAL A 252 2.17 13.99 -2.65
CA VAL A 252 3.17 13.97 -3.72
C VAL A 252 4.45 13.36 -3.20
N GLU A 253 4.95 12.33 -3.88
CA GLU A 253 6.26 11.72 -3.67
C GLU A 253 7.15 11.97 -4.89
N ILE A 254 8.33 12.54 -4.66
CA ILE A 254 9.33 12.79 -5.71
C ILE A 254 10.51 11.82 -5.60
N ARG A 255 11.20 11.59 -6.71
CA ARG A 255 12.38 10.73 -6.82
C ARG A 255 13.65 11.48 -7.26
N ASP A 256 13.56 12.80 -7.42
CA ASP A 256 14.67 13.69 -7.73
C ASP A 256 14.83 14.70 -6.62
N ALA A 257 15.93 14.57 -5.85
CA ALA A 257 16.20 15.40 -4.67
C ALA A 257 16.27 16.90 -5.01
N CYS A 258 16.67 17.27 -6.23
CA CYS A 258 16.73 18.66 -6.68
C CYS A 258 15.36 19.35 -6.78
N LEU A 259 14.27 18.58 -6.83
CA LEU A 259 12.91 19.10 -6.80
C LEU A 259 12.42 19.45 -5.39
N LEU A 260 13.08 18.95 -4.33
CA LEU A 260 12.72 19.27 -2.95
C LEU A 260 13.16 20.70 -2.60
N THR A 261 12.36 21.66 -3.05
CA THR A 261 12.63 23.08 -2.97
C THR A 261 11.52 23.83 -2.24
N PRO A 262 11.78 25.01 -1.68
CA PRO A 262 10.73 25.85 -1.12
C PRO A 262 9.58 26.17 -2.09
N ARG A 263 9.86 26.20 -3.41
CA ARG A 263 8.85 26.41 -4.44
C ARG A 263 7.86 25.26 -4.49
N LEU A 264 8.36 24.00 -4.52
CA LEU A 264 7.51 22.79 -4.48
C LEU A 264 6.65 22.77 -3.20
N ILE A 265 7.28 22.99 -2.05
CA ILE A 265 6.55 22.95 -0.76
C ILE A 265 5.45 24.00 -0.69
N ARG A 266 5.72 25.23 -1.17
CA ARG A 266 4.67 26.28 -1.27
C ARG A 266 3.54 25.91 -2.21
N ALA A 267 3.85 25.26 -3.33
CA ALA A 267 2.83 24.77 -4.27
C ALA A 267 1.94 23.69 -3.63
N LEU A 268 2.53 22.74 -2.91
CA LEU A 268 1.78 21.71 -2.18
C LEU A 268 0.90 22.35 -1.09
N LYS A 269 1.44 23.30 -0.31
CA LYS A 269 0.68 24.04 0.70
C LYS A 269 -0.51 24.78 0.09
N ALA A 270 -0.31 25.46 -1.02
CA ALA A 270 -1.35 26.22 -1.71
C ALA A 270 -2.48 25.33 -2.26
N THR A 271 -2.19 24.09 -2.59
CA THR A 271 -3.18 23.11 -3.11
C THR A 271 -3.73 22.18 -2.04
N GLY A 272 -3.32 22.31 -0.77
CA GLY A 272 -3.73 21.43 0.32
C GLY A 272 -3.21 19.98 0.21
N VAL A 273 -2.18 19.76 -0.60
CA VAL A 273 -1.60 18.43 -0.87
C VAL A 273 -0.42 18.17 0.07
N ARG A 274 -0.32 16.95 0.58
CA ARG A 274 0.77 16.56 1.49
C ARG A 274 2.06 16.23 0.73
N TYR A 275 3.20 16.48 1.36
CA TYR A 275 4.46 15.92 0.91
C TYR A 275 4.63 14.52 1.49
N CYS A 276 4.78 13.51 0.63
CA CYS A 276 5.10 12.15 1.05
C CYS A 276 6.61 12.01 1.24
N VAL A 277 7.05 11.72 2.46
CA VAL A 277 8.46 11.44 2.76
C VAL A 277 8.84 10.12 2.10
N GLY A 278 9.70 10.18 1.11
CA GLY A 278 10.20 9.02 0.39
C GLY A 278 11.61 8.64 0.83
N ILE A 279 11.79 7.48 1.48
CA ILE A 279 13.12 6.97 1.80
C ILE A 279 13.60 6.08 0.67
N HIS A 280 14.57 6.60 -0.06
CA HIS A 280 15.09 5.99 -1.29
C HIS A 280 16.50 6.53 -1.57
N ALA A 281 17.38 5.73 -2.19
CA ALA A 281 18.77 6.09 -2.46
C ALA A 281 19.00 7.43 -3.21
N ARG A 282 17.99 7.91 -3.95
CA ARG A 282 18.05 9.19 -4.68
C ARG A 282 17.53 10.40 -3.89
N MET A 283 16.99 10.17 -2.69
CA MET A 283 16.41 11.21 -1.86
C MET A 283 17.30 11.53 -0.66
N PRO A 284 17.22 12.74 -0.11
CA PRO A 284 17.93 13.06 1.12
C PRO A 284 17.38 12.25 2.30
N ASP A 285 18.16 12.20 3.36
CA ASP A 285 17.80 11.57 4.63
C ASP A 285 16.46 12.09 5.21
N PRO A 286 15.81 11.33 6.13
CA PRO A 286 14.55 11.74 6.72
C PRO A 286 14.59 13.09 7.42
N SER A 287 15.70 13.46 8.06
CA SER A 287 15.83 14.72 8.82
C SER A 287 15.77 15.93 7.89
N ARG A 288 16.42 15.85 6.73
CA ARG A 288 16.33 16.90 5.69
C ARG A 288 14.94 17.00 5.07
N GLN A 289 14.27 15.87 4.90
CA GLN A 289 12.89 15.86 4.42
C GLN A 289 11.91 16.38 5.49
N ALA A 290 12.17 16.15 6.78
CA ALA A 290 11.40 16.72 7.89
C ALA A 290 11.46 18.26 7.92
N ALA A 291 12.56 18.87 7.49
CA ALA A 291 12.65 20.31 7.32
C ALA A 291 11.67 20.84 6.25
N ALA A 292 11.46 20.09 5.16
CA ALA A 292 10.47 20.43 4.14
C ALA A 292 9.03 20.34 4.70
N LEU A 293 8.74 19.35 5.54
CA LEU A 293 7.45 19.26 6.23
C LEU A 293 7.23 20.43 7.21
N ALA A 294 8.26 20.90 7.90
CA ALA A 294 8.17 22.08 8.76
C ALA A 294 7.85 23.36 7.98
N MET A 295 8.23 23.44 6.70
CA MET A 295 7.81 24.53 5.81
C MET A 295 6.37 24.38 5.33
N LEU A 296 5.88 23.15 5.20
CA LEU A 296 4.50 22.85 4.83
C LEU A 296 3.56 23.26 5.98
N ASP A 297 3.92 22.85 7.19
CA ASP A 297 3.16 23.05 8.41
C ASP A 297 4.06 23.71 9.49
N GLU A 298 3.69 24.86 10.01
CA GLU A 298 4.38 25.45 11.17
C GLU A 298 4.28 24.55 12.41
N ALA A 299 3.11 23.89 12.56
CA ALA A 299 2.89 22.78 13.48
C ALA A 299 2.19 21.67 12.69
N PRO A 300 2.30 20.38 13.09
CA PRO A 300 1.59 19.30 12.41
C PRO A 300 0.09 19.58 12.29
N SER A 301 -0.39 19.82 11.07
CA SER A 301 -1.76 20.26 10.77
C SER A 301 -2.48 19.40 9.73
N GLY A 302 -1.92 18.24 9.43
CA GLY A 302 -2.50 17.24 8.50
C GLY A 302 -1.71 15.94 8.53
N PRO A 303 -2.12 14.93 7.77
CA PRO A 303 -1.50 13.61 7.80
C PRO A 303 -0.01 13.61 7.47
N LEU A 304 0.75 12.77 8.17
CA LEU A 304 2.11 12.39 7.80
C LEU A 304 2.07 11.13 6.94
N ILE A 305 2.62 11.22 5.73
CA ILE A 305 2.71 10.08 4.80
C ILE A 305 4.19 9.76 4.57
N VAL A 306 4.57 8.50 4.81
CA VAL A 306 5.94 8.01 4.62
C VAL A 306 5.93 6.72 3.81
N ARG A 307 6.82 6.63 2.81
CA ARG A 307 7.10 5.40 2.08
C ARG A 307 8.59 5.07 2.16
N TRP A 308 8.92 4.08 2.98
CA TRP A 308 10.30 3.61 3.16
C TRP A 308 10.59 2.48 2.17
N SER A 309 11.07 2.85 0.99
CA SER A 309 11.16 1.97 -0.17
C SER A 309 12.47 1.18 -0.26
N LEU A 310 13.57 1.72 0.25
CA LEU A 310 14.91 1.13 0.08
C LEU A 310 15.84 1.61 1.19
N HIS A 311 16.75 0.73 1.62
CA HIS A 311 17.86 1.09 2.50
C HIS A 311 18.79 2.11 1.84
N GLY A 312 19.26 3.10 2.61
CA GLY A 312 20.24 4.08 2.13
C GLY A 312 21.49 3.39 1.60
N GLY A 313 22.00 3.84 0.45
CA GLY A 313 23.25 3.32 -0.14
C GLY A 313 23.11 2.04 -0.97
N PHE A 314 21.97 1.36 -1.01
CA PHE A 314 21.74 0.19 -1.84
C PHE A 314 21.04 0.51 -3.16
N LYS A 315 21.37 -0.29 -4.20
CA LYS A 315 20.53 -0.39 -5.40
C LYS A 315 19.45 -1.43 -5.18
N TYR A 316 18.31 -1.26 -5.86
CA TYR A 316 17.13 -2.10 -5.71
C TYR A 316 17.41 -3.60 -5.86
N GLU A 317 18.10 -4.02 -6.95
CA GLU A 317 18.39 -5.44 -7.20
C GLU A 317 19.39 -6.02 -6.21
N GLN A 318 20.34 -5.21 -5.71
CA GLN A 318 21.28 -5.64 -4.67
C GLN A 318 20.57 -5.95 -3.35
N ALA A 319 19.68 -5.05 -2.91
CA ALA A 319 18.90 -5.26 -1.71
C ALA A 319 17.94 -6.46 -1.86
N LYS A 320 17.32 -6.64 -3.04
CA LYS A 320 16.48 -7.80 -3.32
C LYS A 320 17.24 -9.10 -3.17
N ALA A 321 18.35 -9.27 -3.89
CA ALA A 321 19.14 -10.49 -3.87
C ALA A 321 19.71 -10.81 -2.47
N LYS A 322 20.05 -9.78 -1.68
CA LYS A 322 20.62 -9.93 -0.35
C LYS A 322 19.58 -10.32 0.70
N TYR A 323 18.34 -9.83 0.58
CA TYR A 323 17.34 -9.90 1.63
C TYR A 323 16.30 -11.02 1.42
N GLU A 324 16.19 -11.59 0.22
CA GLU A 324 15.31 -12.74 0.00
C GLU A 324 15.67 -13.90 0.95
N PRO A 325 14.67 -14.58 1.56
CA PRO A 325 13.24 -14.54 1.30
C PRO A 325 12.45 -13.47 2.12
N PHE A 326 13.09 -12.47 2.68
CA PHE A 326 12.47 -11.36 3.45
C PHE A 326 11.83 -11.77 4.79
N ASP A 327 12.33 -12.82 5.41
CA ASP A 327 11.85 -13.43 6.65
C ASP A 327 12.54 -12.89 7.92
N LYS A 328 13.56 -12.05 7.75
CA LYS A 328 14.35 -11.48 8.85
C LYS A 328 14.90 -10.09 8.48
N LEU A 329 15.30 -9.32 9.50
CA LEU A 329 16.12 -8.14 9.33
C LEU A 329 17.55 -8.57 8.96
N VAL A 330 18.12 -7.93 7.94
CA VAL A 330 19.47 -8.25 7.41
C VAL A 330 20.40 -7.06 7.57
N ASP A 331 19.99 -5.88 7.12
CA ASP A 331 20.73 -4.63 7.30
C ASP A 331 19.78 -3.64 8.00
N GLU A 332 19.90 -3.54 9.31
CA GLU A 332 19.13 -2.59 10.10
C GLU A 332 19.62 -1.15 9.85
N ASP A 333 18.70 -0.20 9.75
CA ASP A 333 18.96 1.23 9.60
C ASP A 333 18.36 2.00 10.79
N PRO A 334 19.01 1.93 11.97
CA PRO A 334 18.51 2.56 13.18
C PRO A 334 18.42 4.08 13.07
N ASP A 335 19.28 4.71 12.29
CA ASP A 335 19.29 6.17 12.14
C ASP A 335 18.03 6.64 11.39
N THR A 336 17.71 6.00 10.26
CA THR A 336 16.46 6.24 9.52
C THR A 336 15.24 5.94 10.40
N ARG A 337 15.26 4.82 11.14
CA ARG A 337 14.17 4.39 11.99
C ARG A 337 13.92 5.39 13.11
N THR A 338 14.96 5.85 13.81
CA THR A 338 14.87 6.85 14.87
C THR A 338 14.34 8.18 14.33
N ALA A 339 14.86 8.65 13.20
CA ALA A 339 14.39 9.90 12.59
C ALA A 339 12.90 9.82 12.18
N LEU A 340 12.46 8.69 11.64
CA LEU A 340 11.05 8.46 11.31
C LEU A 340 10.18 8.35 12.57
N ALA A 341 10.67 7.72 13.64
CA ALA A 341 9.95 7.58 14.89
C ALA A 341 9.73 8.96 15.57
N GLU A 342 10.75 9.80 15.62
CA GLU A 342 10.64 11.17 16.15
C GLU A 342 9.67 12.03 15.33
N LEU A 343 9.73 11.91 14.00
CA LEU A 343 8.80 12.59 13.11
C LEU A 343 7.37 12.12 13.33
N ALA A 344 7.14 10.80 13.33
CA ALA A 344 5.85 10.19 13.54
C ALA A 344 5.23 10.56 14.90
N ALA A 345 6.05 10.56 15.98
CA ALA A 345 5.61 10.90 17.31
C ALA A 345 5.12 12.35 17.41
N ARG A 346 5.80 13.31 16.75
CA ARG A 346 5.36 14.72 16.72
C ARG A 346 3.96 14.86 16.08
N TYR A 347 3.71 14.19 14.96
CA TYR A 347 2.40 14.19 14.30
C TYR A 347 1.36 13.48 15.16
N ALA A 348 1.71 12.31 15.70
CA ALA A 348 0.80 11.54 16.53
C ALA A 348 0.36 12.28 17.81
N ILE A 349 1.27 12.97 18.51
CA ILE A 349 0.93 13.77 19.70
C ILE A 349 0.07 14.98 19.34
N ALA A 350 0.25 15.56 18.15
CA ALA A 350 -0.60 16.61 17.62
C ALA A 350 -1.98 16.07 17.13
N GLY A 351 -2.29 14.78 17.32
CA GLY A 351 -3.55 14.19 16.92
C GLY A 351 -3.69 13.98 15.42
N GLN A 352 -2.60 14.08 14.65
CA GLN A 352 -2.64 13.94 13.20
C GLN A 352 -2.44 12.48 12.76
N PRO A 353 -3.14 12.02 11.71
CA PRO A 353 -2.93 10.70 11.15
C PRO A 353 -1.48 10.49 10.69
N VAL A 354 -0.93 9.32 10.97
CA VAL A 354 0.40 8.91 10.55
C VAL A 354 0.28 7.61 9.75
N LEU A 355 0.68 7.63 8.48
CA LEU A 355 0.68 6.47 7.60
C LEU A 355 2.11 6.19 7.13
N ILE A 356 2.68 5.06 7.54
CA ILE A 356 4.04 4.65 7.16
C ILE A 356 3.99 3.27 6.51
N ALA A 357 4.43 3.17 5.26
CA ALA A 357 4.57 1.91 4.55
C ALA A 357 6.06 1.59 4.30
N ALA A 358 6.55 0.52 4.90
CA ALA A 358 7.90 0.00 4.69
C ALA A 358 7.92 -1.06 3.58
N ASN A 359 9.02 -1.11 2.83
CA ASN A 359 9.30 -2.19 1.89
C ASN A 359 10.29 -3.18 2.51
N ASN A 360 10.27 -4.44 2.09
CA ASN A 360 11.26 -5.44 2.51
C ASN A 360 12.71 -5.00 2.25
N LYS A 361 12.93 -4.17 1.24
CA LYS A 361 14.25 -3.64 0.88
C LYS A 361 14.72 -2.50 1.78
N ALA A 362 13.91 -2.09 2.76
CA ALA A 362 14.32 -1.15 3.79
C ALA A 362 15.40 -1.78 4.70
N GLU A 363 15.11 -2.94 5.30
CA GLU A 363 15.99 -3.59 6.28
C GLU A 363 16.04 -5.12 6.14
N GLY A 364 15.27 -5.73 5.21
CA GLY A 364 15.20 -7.18 4.99
C GLY A 364 13.80 -7.77 5.19
N SER A 365 13.01 -7.27 6.12
CA SER A 365 11.65 -7.73 6.37
C SER A 365 10.75 -6.59 6.80
N ALA A 366 9.86 -6.16 5.91
CA ALA A 366 8.99 -5.02 6.18
C ALA A 366 8.11 -5.16 7.44
N PRO A 367 7.49 -6.32 7.74
CA PRO A 367 6.75 -6.48 8.98
C PRO A 367 7.62 -6.33 10.23
N LEU A 368 8.84 -6.87 10.22
CA LEU A 368 9.76 -6.76 11.34
C LEU A 368 10.32 -5.33 11.48
N THR A 369 10.57 -4.63 10.37
CA THR A 369 10.85 -3.20 10.37
C THR A 369 9.71 -2.42 11.05
N CYS A 370 8.45 -2.74 10.73
CA CYS A 370 7.29 -2.11 11.39
C CYS A 370 7.24 -2.38 12.88
N VAL A 371 7.61 -3.58 13.35
CA VAL A 371 7.66 -3.90 14.79
C VAL A 371 8.71 -3.03 15.50
N LYS A 372 9.92 -2.94 14.94
CA LYS A 372 10.99 -2.09 15.51
C LYS A 372 10.60 -0.61 15.51
N LEU A 373 10.07 -0.13 14.40
CA LEU A 373 9.61 1.26 14.26
C LEU A 373 8.47 1.58 15.24
N ALA A 374 7.55 0.64 15.47
CA ALA A 374 6.47 0.80 16.43
C ALA A 374 6.98 1.04 17.86
N ALA A 375 7.98 0.25 18.29
CA ALA A 375 8.60 0.41 19.61
C ALA A 375 9.28 1.78 19.76
N GLU A 376 9.99 2.24 18.73
CA GLU A 376 10.63 3.55 18.75
C GLU A 376 9.61 4.71 18.73
N ILE A 377 8.51 4.58 17.98
CA ILE A 377 7.42 5.58 17.99
C ILE A 377 6.76 5.65 19.37
N ALA A 378 6.45 4.52 19.99
CA ALA A 378 5.85 4.47 21.31
C ALA A 378 6.76 5.19 22.34
N ALA A 379 8.05 4.86 22.34
CA ALA A 379 9.04 5.51 23.22
C ALA A 379 9.20 7.01 22.93
N ALA A 380 9.20 7.42 21.66
CA ALA A 380 9.26 8.83 21.28
C ALA A 380 8.00 9.61 21.72
N CYS A 381 6.82 9.01 21.58
CA CYS A 381 5.57 9.60 22.07
C CYS A 381 5.58 9.80 23.59
N GLU A 382 6.11 8.84 24.33
CA GLU A 382 6.22 8.93 25.78
C GLU A 382 7.19 10.07 26.19
N ARG A 383 8.39 10.12 25.59
CA ARG A 383 9.35 11.21 25.84
C ARG A 383 8.75 12.59 25.58
N LEU A 384 8.05 12.76 24.46
CA LEU A 384 7.46 14.06 24.11
C LEU A 384 6.31 14.46 25.04
N ARG A 385 5.47 13.51 25.48
CA ARG A 385 4.41 13.79 26.48
C ARG A 385 4.99 14.22 27.82
N ASN A 386 6.04 13.54 28.29
CA ASN A 386 6.71 13.89 29.54
C ASN A 386 7.32 15.30 29.49
N ALA A 387 8.01 15.63 28.39
CA ALA A 387 8.56 16.97 28.18
C ALA A 387 7.48 18.08 28.14
N GLN A 388 6.31 17.80 27.56
CA GLN A 388 5.19 18.74 27.56
C GLN A 388 4.60 18.93 28.96
N GLY A 389 4.49 17.84 29.76
CA GLY A 389 4.02 17.88 31.13
C GLY A 389 4.95 18.70 32.06
N GLU A 390 6.26 18.53 31.91
CA GLU A 390 7.26 19.30 32.65
C GLU A 390 7.23 20.80 32.33
N ASN A 391 7.10 21.15 31.05
CA ASN A 391 6.96 22.54 30.61
C ASN A 391 5.68 23.20 31.13
N ALA A 392 4.55 22.46 31.13
CA ALA A 392 3.30 22.95 31.68
C ALA A 392 3.37 23.19 33.22
N ALA A 393 4.09 22.32 33.94
CA ALA A 393 4.29 22.46 35.38
C ALA A 393 5.22 23.60 35.77
N GLN A 394 6.14 24.04 34.90
CA GLN A 394 7.06 25.17 35.13
C GLN A 394 6.41 26.53 34.80
N THR A 395 5.28 26.56 34.14
CA THR A 395 4.61 27.80 33.70
C THR A 395 3.47 28.21 34.66
N VAL A 396 3.18 27.39 35.65
CA VAL A 396 2.22 27.63 36.75
C VAL A 396 2.99 28.08 37.99
#